data_e0581a89903513f7b81c4030359378ce
#
_entry.id   e0581a89903513f7b81c4030359378ce
#
_cell.length_a   1.000
_cell.length_b   1.000
_cell.length_c   1.000
_cell.angle_alpha   90.00
_cell.angle_beta   90.00
_cell.angle_gamma   90.00
#
_symmetry.space_group_name_H-M   'P 1'
#
loop_
_entity.id
_entity.type
_entity.pdbx_description
1 polymer ?
#
loop_
_entity_poly.entity_id
_entity_poly.type
_entity_poly.pdbx_seq_one_letter_code
_entity_poly.pdbx_strand_id
1 'polypeptide(L)'
;MKLKQILIPTRVAKASMMVREIFMECGRANIPALPFCTKSGRIAGRVTLKNILKISCLPDYMIESARILGEEMSCMEEVETKAKRLLDTPVEPYVQEPTLSLSSDAPVIKALALMEQNDTSYLFVVDDGQYQGAVTIQCLAKMFSRLDRQD
;
A
#
# COMPACT_ATOMS: atom_id res chain seq x y z
N MET A 1 -19.60 -13.95 -0.09
CA MET A 1 -19.00 -12.76 0.55
C MET A 1 -18.34 -11.91 -0.52
N LYS A 2 -18.65 -10.63 -0.54
CA LYS A 2 -18.21 -9.66 -1.55
C LYS A 2 -17.31 -8.59 -0.94
N LEU A 3 -16.48 -7.98 -1.76
CA LEU A 3 -15.48 -6.99 -1.30
C LEU A 3 -16.10 -5.77 -0.62
N LYS A 4 -17.28 -5.34 -1.05
CA LYS A 4 -17.99 -4.21 -0.41
C LYS A 4 -18.25 -4.40 1.08
N GLN A 5 -18.22 -5.63 1.56
CA GLN A 5 -18.47 -5.96 2.98
C GLN A 5 -17.22 -5.77 3.86
N ILE A 6 -16.04 -5.68 3.24
CA ILE A 6 -14.76 -5.68 3.96
C ILE A 6 -13.81 -4.58 3.51
N LEU A 7 -14.18 -3.75 2.54
CA LEU A 7 -13.30 -2.70 2.03
C LEU A 7 -13.01 -1.63 3.11
N ILE A 8 -11.81 -1.08 3.04
CA ILE A 8 -11.35 -0.02 3.92
C ILE A 8 -11.29 1.28 3.12
N PRO A 9 -12.15 2.26 3.41
CA PRO A 9 -12.08 3.56 2.74
C PRO A 9 -10.80 4.30 3.13
N THR A 10 -10.13 4.87 2.15
CA THR A 10 -8.93 5.67 2.39
C THR A 10 -8.93 6.91 1.50
N ARG A 11 -8.04 7.85 1.83
CA ARG A 11 -7.69 8.92 0.91
C ARG A 11 -6.90 8.33 -0.27
N VAL A 12 -6.80 9.09 -1.34
CA VAL A 12 -5.97 8.75 -2.50
C VAL A 12 -4.71 9.61 -2.51
N ALA A 13 -3.65 9.12 -3.12
CA ALA A 13 -2.45 9.91 -3.35
C ALA A 13 -2.67 10.81 -4.58
N LYS A 14 -2.18 12.05 -4.50
CA LYS A 14 -2.25 13.05 -5.58
C LYS A 14 -0.89 13.70 -5.75
N ALA A 15 -0.65 14.28 -6.92
CA ALA A 15 0.62 14.93 -7.26
C ALA A 15 1.05 16.02 -6.27
N SER A 16 0.09 16.72 -5.66
CA SER A 16 0.37 17.78 -4.68
C SER A 16 0.75 17.28 -3.29
N MET A 17 0.63 15.98 -3.03
CA MET A 17 0.86 15.40 -1.71
C MET A 17 2.34 15.14 -1.45
N MET A 18 2.72 15.25 -0.18
CA MET A 18 4.03 14.86 0.33
C MET A 18 4.00 13.45 0.92
N VAL A 19 5.15 12.81 0.99
CA VAL A 19 5.29 11.47 1.56
C VAL A 19 4.71 11.39 2.98
N ARG A 20 4.83 12.46 3.76
CA ARG A 20 4.24 12.55 5.11
C ARG A 20 2.76 12.17 5.10
N GLU A 21 1.98 12.71 4.16
CA GLU A 21 0.54 12.45 4.08
C GLU A 21 0.24 10.99 3.73
N ILE A 22 1.08 10.38 2.89
CA ILE A 22 0.96 8.97 2.53
C ILE A 22 1.21 8.09 3.76
N PHE A 23 2.28 8.36 4.50
CA PHE A 23 2.62 7.60 5.70
C PHE A 23 1.54 7.71 6.77
N MET A 24 1.00 8.91 6.97
CA MET A 24 -0.07 9.14 7.94
C MET A 24 -1.34 8.37 7.56
N GLU A 25 -1.76 8.41 6.29
CA GLU A 25 -2.96 7.72 5.85
C GLU A 25 -2.81 6.20 5.89
N CYS A 26 -1.69 5.68 5.42
CA CYS A 26 -1.40 4.24 5.47
C CYS A 26 -1.36 3.74 6.93
N GLY A 27 -0.78 4.51 7.83
CA GLY A 27 -0.77 4.18 9.26
C GLY A 27 -2.16 4.21 9.88
N ARG A 28 -2.95 5.22 9.56
CA ARG A 28 -4.32 5.36 10.06
C ARG A 28 -5.21 4.20 9.60
N ALA A 29 -5.17 3.88 8.32
CA ALA A 29 -6.03 2.84 7.72
C ALA A 29 -5.45 1.43 7.83
N ASN A 30 -4.22 1.30 8.30
CA ASN A 30 -3.48 0.04 8.38
C ASN A 30 -3.40 -0.69 7.03
N ILE A 31 -3.00 0.05 6.00
CA ILE A 31 -2.81 -0.47 4.64
C ILE A 31 -1.40 -0.12 4.14
N PRO A 32 -0.80 -0.98 3.26
CA PRO A 32 0.57 -0.78 2.80
C PRO A 32 0.71 0.14 1.59
N ALA A 33 -0.39 0.60 1.00
CA ALA A 33 -0.38 1.34 -0.25
C ALA A 33 -1.62 2.20 -0.43
N LEU A 34 -1.49 3.26 -1.24
CA LEU A 34 -2.61 4.08 -1.69
C LEU A 34 -2.63 4.14 -3.22
N PRO A 35 -3.82 4.23 -3.84
CA PRO A 35 -3.88 4.51 -5.27
C PRO A 35 -3.46 5.94 -5.54
N PHE A 36 -2.72 6.14 -6.62
CA PHE A 36 -2.40 7.48 -7.12
C PHE A 36 -3.43 7.85 -8.17
N CYS A 37 -4.12 8.97 -7.96
CA CYS A 37 -5.19 9.43 -8.84
C CYS A 37 -4.81 10.71 -9.56
N THR A 38 -5.27 10.83 -10.81
CA THR A 38 -5.20 12.05 -11.60
C THR A 38 -6.22 13.07 -11.12
N LYS A 39 -6.17 14.30 -11.65
CA LYS A 39 -7.14 15.35 -11.34
C LYS A 39 -8.59 14.95 -11.66
N SER A 40 -8.79 14.04 -12.61
CA SER A 40 -10.11 13.51 -12.96
C SER A 40 -10.64 12.46 -11.97
N GLY A 41 -9.85 12.06 -10.97
CA GLY A 41 -10.21 11.06 -9.99
C GLY A 41 -9.96 9.61 -10.43
N ARG A 42 -9.38 9.41 -11.61
CA ARG A 42 -9.04 8.06 -12.10
C ARG A 42 -7.71 7.59 -11.55
N ILE A 43 -7.61 6.30 -11.25
CA ILE A 43 -6.37 5.69 -10.80
C ILE A 43 -5.38 5.66 -11.96
N ALA A 44 -4.19 6.25 -11.74
CA ALA A 44 -3.09 6.27 -12.70
C ALA A 44 -1.88 5.46 -12.23
N GLY A 45 -1.92 4.93 -11.02
CA GLY A 45 -0.82 4.17 -10.46
C GLY A 45 -1.04 3.91 -8.97
N ARG A 46 0.03 3.55 -8.28
CA ARG A 46 0.02 3.32 -6.85
C ARG A 46 1.28 3.87 -6.19
N VAL A 47 1.18 4.17 -4.91
CA VAL A 47 2.32 4.44 -4.05
C VAL A 47 2.32 3.45 -2.91
N THR A 48 3.44 2.77 -2.68
CA THR A 48 3.56 1.77 -1.62
C THR A 48 4.59 2.22 -0.60
N LEU A 49 4.34 1.92 0.66
CA LEU A 49 5.30 2.17 1.73
C LEU A 49 6.62 1.47 1.45
N LYS A 50 6.55 0.23 0.99
CA LYS A 50 7.73 -0.57 0.69
C LYS A 50 8.62 0.07 -0.36
N ASN A 51 8.04 0.57 -1.46
CA ASN A 51 8.81 1.21 -2.53
C ASN A 51 9.41 2.54 -2.10
N ILE A 52 8.64 3.35 -1.38
CA ILE A 52 9.14 4.63 -0.85
C ILE A 52 10.36 4.40 0.05
N LEU A 53 10.25 3.49 1.00
CA LEU A 53 11.32 3.19 1.95
C LEU A 53 12.54 2.54 1.27
N LYS A 54 12.29 1.65 0.30
CA LYS A 54 13.37 1.02 -0.48
C LYS A 54 14.22 2.06 -1.21
N ILE A 55 13.57 2.93 -1.98
CA ILE A 55 14.27 3.93 -2.79
C ILE A 55 15.00 4.95 -1.91
N SER A 56 14.36 5.37 -0.82
CA SER A 56 14.84 6.48 0.00
C SER A 56 15.84 6.08 1.07
N CYS A 57 15.77 4.85 1.59
CA CYS A 57 16.52 4.45 2.77
C CYS A 57 17.52 3.33 2.55
N LEU A 58 17.38 2.54 1.46
CA LEU A 58 18.18 1.34 1.26
C LEU A 58 19.05 1.43 0.00
N PRO A 59 20.37 1.53 0.16
CA PRO A 59 21.30 1.31 -0.96
C PRO A 59 21.20 -0.13 -1.47
N ASP A 60 21.38 -0.34 -2.77
CA ASP A 60 21.28 -1.66 -3.39
C ASP A 60 22.17 -2.71 -2.73
N TYR A 61 23.40 -2.34 -2.35
CA TYR A 61 24.32 -3.27 -1.71
C TYR A 61 23.80 -3.80 -0.36
N MET A 62 23.04 -3.01 0.39
CA MET A 62 22.45 -3.45 1.65
C MET A 62 21.35 -4.48 1.42
N ILE A 63 20.56 -4.32 0.36
CA ILE A 63 19.51 -5.27 0.00
C ILE A 63 20.13 -6.61 -0.39
N GLU A 64 21.14 -6.58 -1.25
CA GLU A 64 21.81 -7.77 -1.78
C GLU A 64 22.58 -8.54 -0.69
N SER A 65 23.11 -7.83 0.29
CA SER A 65 23.98 -8.39 1.33
C SER A 65 23.31 -8.56 2.69
N ALA A 66 22.00 -8.32 2.78
CA ALA A 66 21.29 -8.30 4.06
C ALA A 66 21.42 -9.59 4.89
N ARG A 67 21.51 -10.75 4.23
CA ARG A 67 21.71 -12.04 4.91
C ARG A 67 23.11 -12.22 5.47
N ILE A 68 24.09 -11.59 4.82
CA ILE A 68 25.52 -11.75 5.16
C ILE A 68 25.94 -10.73 6.21
N LEU A 69 25.34 -9.53 6.15
CA LEU A 69 25.59 -8.46 7.11
C LEU A 69 24.99 -8.82 8.47
N GLY A 70 25.73 -8.53 9.54
CA GLY A 70 25.24 -8.74 10.90
C GLY A 70 24.13 -7.75 11.29
N GLU A 71 23.66 -7.88 12.52
CA GLU A 71 22.62 -7.01 13.07
C GLU A 71 23.04 -5.54 13.17
N GLU A 72 24.31 -5.27 13.16
CA GLU A 72 24.89 -3.91 13.21
C GLU A 72 24.97 -3.24 11.84
N MET A 73 24.08 -3.61 10.92
CA MET A 73 23.96 -2.93 9.63
C MET A 73 23.72 -1.44 9.84
N SER A 74 24.62 -0.63 9.30
CA SER A 74 24.45 0.82 9.32
C SER A 74 24.80 1.41 7.96
N CYS A 75 24.17 2.51 7.61
CA CYS A 75 24.57 3.33 6.48
C CYS A 75 25.27 4.59 7.00
N MET A 76 25.88 5.33 6.08
CA MET A 76 26.64 6.54 6.43
C MET A 76 25.79 7.63 7.06
N GLU A 77 24.49 7.53 6.96
CA GLU A 77 23.54 8.51 7.47
C GLU A 77 22.48 7.83 8.32
N GLU A 78 22.14 8.43 9.45
CA GLU A 78 21.12 7.91 10.35
C GLU A 78 19.74 7.88 9.71
N VAL A 79 18.96 6.84 10.03
CA VAL A 79 17.62 6.62 9.50
C VAL A 79 16.69 7.81 9.83
N GLU A 80 16.80 8.37 11.05
CA GLU A 80 15.97 9.51 11.46
C GLU A 80 16.21 10.73 10.59
N THR A 81 17.46 11.02 10.21
CA THR A 81 17.81 12.13 9.35
C THR A 81 17.23 11.94 7.94
N LYS A 82 17.37 10.73 7.40
CA LYS A 82 16.76 10.38 6.10
C LYS A 82 15.24 10.49 6.14
N ALA A 83 14.63 9.99 7.21
CA ALA A 83 13.17 10.03 7.38
C ALA A 83 12.65 11.46 7.40
N LYS A 84 13.30 12.37 8.11
CA LYS A 84 12.88 13.77 8.18
C LYS A 84 12.88 14.44 6.81
N ARG A 85 13.89 14.19 5.98
CA ARG A 85 13.95 14.70 4.62
C ARG A 85 12.89 14.08 3.73
N LEU A 86 12.71 12.77 3.86
CA LEU A 86 11.73 12.00 3.08
C LEU A 86 10.31 12.53 3.29
N LEU A 87 9.93 12.84 4.52
CA LEU A 87 8.58 13.29 4.85
C LEU A 87 8.15 14.55 4.08
N ASP A 88 9.09 15.42 3.73
CA ASP A 88 8.81 16.67 3.01
C ASP A 88 9.09 16.54 1.50
N THR A 89 9.22 15.31 1.00
CA THR A 89 9.44 15.02 -0.41
C THR A 89 8.09 14.82 -1.12
N PRO A 90 7.91 15.35 -2.35
CA PRO A 90 6.71 15.05 -3.15
C PRO A 90 6.57 13.56 -3.45
N VAL A 91 5.32 13.11 -3.55
CA VAL A 91 5.01 11.67 -3.73
C VAL A 91 5.21 11.19 -5.17
N GLU A 92 5.12 12.08 -6.16
CA GLU A 92 5.13 11.70 -7.58
C GLU A 92 6.26 10.76 -8.01
N PRO A 93 7.53 10.99 -7.60
CA PRO A 93 8.63 10.11 -8.04
C PRO A 93 8.48 8.64 -7.61
N TYR A 94 7.60 8.36 -6.65
CA TYR A 94 7.40 7.01 -6.12
C TYR A 94 6.22 6.28 -6.73
N VAL A 95 5.50 6.91 -7.67
CA VAL A 95 4.35 6.30 -8.33
C VAL A 95 4.79 5.14 -9.22
N GLN A 96 4.12 4.01 -9.07
CA GLN A 96 4.35 2.80 -9.85
C GLN A 96 3.10 2.39 -10.61
N GLU A 97 3.28 1.72 -11.73
CA GLU A 97 2.25 1.08 -12.54
C GLU A 97 2.64 -0.39 -12.79
N PRO A 98 1.68 -1.28 -13.11
CA PRO A 98 0.22 -1.12 -13.09
C PRO A 98 -0.37 -1.26 -11.69
N THR A 99 -1.70 -1.07 -11.57
CA THR A 99 -2.44 -1.30 -10.34
C THR A 99 -3.30 -2.55 -10.46
N LEU A 100 -3.56 -3.19 -9.32
CA LEU A 100 -4.46 -4.33 -9.20
C LEU A 100 -5.76 -3.89 -8.55
N SER A 101 -6.88 -4.07 -9.26
CA SER A 101 -8.18 -3.64 -8.77
C SER A 101 -9.29 -4.63 -9.11
N LEU A 102 -10.35 -4.60 -8.31
CA LEU A 102 -11.59 -5.36 -8.53
C LEU A 102 -12.78 -4.47 -8.20
N SER A 103 -13.96 -4.83 -8.70
CA SER A 103 -15.20 -4.13 -8.32
C SER A 103 -15.63 -4.50 -6.89
N SER A 104 -16.46 -3.67 -6.28
CA SER A 104 -17.00 -3.91 -4.94
C SER A 104 -17.89 -5.16 -4.87
N ASP A 105 -18.46 -5.58 -5.99
CA ASP A 105 -19.29 -6.79 -6.10
C ASP A 105 -18.48 -8.07 -6.34
N ALA A 106 -17.17 -7.97 -6.51
CA ALA A 106 -16.31 -9.13 -6.70
C ALA A 106 -16.32 -10.03 -5.45
N PRO A 107 -16.26 -11.36 -5.63
CA PRO A 107 -16.18 -12.26 -4.50
C PRO A 107 -14.81 -12.19 -3.83
N VAL A 108 -14.79 -12.35 -2.51
CA VAL A 108 -13.57 -12.34 -1.70
C VAL A 108 -12.53 -13.35 -2.19
N ILE A 109 -12.98 -14.52 -2.65
CA ILE A 109 -12.07 -15.55 -3.17
C ILE A 109 -11.28 -15.08 -4.40
N LYS A 110 -11.89 -14.23 -5.23
CA LYS A 110 -11.20 -13.63 -6.39
C LYS A 110 -10.08 -12.71 -5.93
N ALA A 111 -10.31 -11.92 -4.88
CA ALA A 111 -9.30 -11.04 -4.31
C ALA A 111 -8.11 -11.84 -3.77
N LEU A 112 -8.38 -12.92 -3.03
CA LEU A 112 -7.32 -13.81 -2.51
C LEU A 112 -6.50 -14.41 -3.64
N ALA A 113 -7.15 -14.90 -4.69
CA ALA A 113 -6.47 -15.49 -5.84
C ALA A 113 -5.55 -14.48 -6.54
N LEU A 114 -6.01 -13.25 -6.73
CA LEU A 114 -5.21 -12.19 -7.36
C LEU A 114 -4.05 -11.74 -6.48
N MET A 115 -4.25 -11.66 -5.17
CA MET A 115 -3.17 -11.34 -4.23
C MET A 115 -2.07 -12.40 -4.29
N GLU A 116 -2.44 -13.69 -4.31
CA GLU A 116 -1.48 -14.77 -4.40
C GLU A 116 -0.76 -14.78 -5.75
N GLN A 117 -1.50 -14.62 -6.84
CA GLN A 117 -0.93 -14.60 -8.20
C GLN A 117 0.08 -13.46 -8.39
N ASN A 118 -0.14 -12.33 -7.75
CA ASN A 118 0.69 -11.13 -7.90
C ASN A 118 1.65 -10.89 -6.73
N ASP A 119 1.73 -11.83 -5.78
CA ASP A 119 2.56 -11.73 -4.59
C ASP A 119 2.38 -10.38 -3.86
N THR A 120 1.12 -10.07 -3.58
CA THR A 120 0.77 -8.83 -2.89
C THR A 120 -0.22 -9.12 -1.75
N SER A 121 -0.25 -8.23 -0.77
CA SER A 121 -1.12 -8.36 0.41
C SER A 121 -2.32 -7.39 0.37
N TYR A 122 -2.53 -6.69 -0.74
CA TYR A 122 -3.60 -5.71 -0.89
C TYR A 122 -4.07 -5.63 -2.33
N LEU A 123 -5.24 -5.03 -2.54
CA LEU A 123 -5.70 -4.56 -3.84
C LEU A 123 -6.67 -3.40 -3.65
N PHE A 124 -6.97 -2.68 -4.73
CA PHE A 124 -7.91 -1.56 -4.70
C PHE A 124 -9.27 -2.00 -5.20
N VAL A 125 -10.31 -1.41 -4.62
CA VAL A 125 -11.69 -1.63 -5.03
C VAL A 125 -12.15 -0.41 -5.82
N VAL A 126 -12.56 -0.64 -7.07
CA VAL A 126 -12.90 0.40 -8.04
C VAL A 126 -14.24 0.07 -8.69
N ASP A 127 -15.18 1.00 -8.63
CA ASP A 127 -16.48 0.90 -9.32
C ASP A 127 -16.59 2.06 -10.31
N ASP A 128 -16.91 1.73 -11.56
CA ASP A 128 -17.10 2.73 -12.64
C ASP A 128 -15.91 3.72 -12.75
N GLY A 129 -14.70 3.21 -12.60
CA GLY A 129 -13.48 4.02 -12.66
C GLY A 129 -13.20 4.85 -11.41
N GLN A 130 -14.02 4.75 -10.36
CA GLN A 130 -13.88 5.49 -9.12
C GLN A 130 -13.41 4.59 -7.98
N TYR A 131 -12.40 5.04 -7.27
CA TYR A 131 -11.85 4.34 -6.11
C TYR A 131 -12.85 4.32 -4.95
N GLN A 132 -13.09 3.13 -4.40
CA GLN A 132 -14.01 2.91 -3.27
C GLN A 132 -13.28 2.65 -1.96
N GLY A 133 -12.15 1.99 -2.01
CA GLY A 133 -11.38 1.62 -0.84
C GLY A 133 -10.38 0.51 -1.18
N ALA A 134 -9.65 0.05 -0.18
CA ALA A 134 -8.68 -1.02 -0.31
C ALA A 134 -9.14 -2.27 0.44
N VAL A 135 -8.64 -3.43 0.00
CA VAL A 135 -8.80 -4.70 0.68
C VAL A 135 -7.41 -5.24 0.98
N THR A 136 -7.19 -5.70 2.21
CA THR A 136 -5.93 -6.27 2.65
C THR A 136 -6.12 -7.69 3.19
N ILE A 137 -5.03 -8.45 3.24
CA ILE A 137 -5.04 -9.77 3.89
C ILE A 137 -5.52 -9.65 5.34
N GLN A 138 -5.13 -8.60 6.05
CA GLN A 138 -5.54 -8.39 7.45
C GLN A 138 -7.06 -8.19 7.58
N CYS A 139 -7.68 -7.44 6.68
CA CYS A 139 -9.13 -7.24 6.75
C CYS A 139 -9.91 -8.53 6.44
N LEU A 140 -9.37 -9.39 5.56
CA LEU A 140 -9.93 -10.72 5.30
C LEU A 140 -9.85 -11.61 6.54
N ALA A 141 -8.68 -11.68 7.16
CA ALA A 141 -8.47 -12.46 8.38
C ALA A 141 -9.39 -11.99 9.51
N LYS A 142 -9.51 -10.68 9.67
CA LYS A 142 -10.40 -10.07 10.66
C LYS A 142 -11.86 -10.42 10.42
N MET A 143 -12.30 -10.41 9.17
CA MET A 143 -13.67 -10.81 8.81
C MET A 143 -13.91 -12.29 9.12
N PHE A 144 -13.00 -13.16 8.71
CA PHE A 144 -13.13 -14.60 8.94
C PHE A 144 -13.17 -14.93 10.43
N SER A 145 -12.40 -14.25 11.25
CA SER A 145 -12.39 -14.47 12.71
C SER A 145 -13.72 -14.12 13.40
N ARG A 146 -14.57 -13.35 12.72
CA ARG A 146 -15.89 -12.96 13.25
C ARG A 146 -17.01 -13.93 12.87
N LEU A 147 -16.79 -14.76 11.85
CA LEU A 147 -17.82 -15.70 11.38
C LEU A 147 -18.18 -16.72 12.47
N ASP A 148 -17.21 -17.11 13.27
CA ASP A 148 -17.35 -18.12 14.34
C ASP A 148 -18.16 -17.64 15.55
N ARG A 149 -18.43 -16.33 15.64
CA ARG A 149 -19.15 -15.74 16.77
C ARG A 149 -20.64 -15.48 16.51
N GLN A 150 -21.12 -15.88 15.35
CA GLN A 150 -22.52 -15.63 14.93
C GLN A 150 -23.40 -16.88 15.00
N ASP A 151 -22.86 -18.01 15.46
CA ASP A 151 -23.59 -19.27 15.69
C ASP A 151 -24.13 -19.39 17.12
#